data_47fd7fcc03db6c9065e21a3459b42704
#
_entry.id   47fd7fcc03db6c9065e21a3459b42704
#
_cell.length_a   1.000
_cell.length_b   1.000
_cell.length_c   1.000
_cell.angle_alpha   90.00
_cell.angle_beta   90.00
_cell.angle_gamma   90.00
#
_symmetry.space_group_name_H-M   'P 1'
#
loop_
_entity.id
_entity.type
_entity.pdbx_description
1 polymer ?
#
loop_
_entity_poly.entity_id
_entity_poly.type
_entity_poly.pdbx_seq_one_letter_code
_entity_poly.pdbx_strand_id
1 'polypeptide(L)'
;DEIRSIVTAGVRDGLVEEDEWDMIEGVMELGDVDVKDVMTSRSQIDALQVDTSWDAVLKFFNQVRRTRLPVYEKNLDNVIGTLYVKDLLTFLADTGEKDLPELRDVLRPMEFVPSTKAVDDLLRDFQKTHTHLAMVIDEYNTVIGLVTMEDAIEEIVGEIIDEDDDEPQEIFRITDSVEIGRAH
;
A
#
# COMPACT_ATOMS: atom_id res chain seq x y z
N ASP A 1 19.55 -24.92 -7.85
CA ASP A 1 19.40 -23.53 -8.34
C ASP A 1 20.76 -22.85 -8.44
N GLU A 2 21.19 -22.61 -9.67
CA GLU A 2 22.53 -22.11 -9.97
C GLU A 2 22.76 -20.70 -9.39
N ILE A 3 21.74 -19.83 -9.42
CA ILE A 3 21.81 -18.47 -8.88
C ILE A 3 21.99 -18.50 -7.35
N ARG A 4 21.21 -19.32 -6.64
CA ARG A 4 21.35 -19.49 -5.18
C ARG A 4 22.77 -19.93 -4.81
N SER A 5 23.35 -20.86 -5.56
CA SER A 5 24.71 -21.36 -5.32
C SER A 5 25.76 -20.26 -5.51
N ILE A 6 25.60 -19.41 -6.53
CA ILE A 6 26.53 -18.30 -6.81
C ILE A 6 26.46 -17.25 -5.70
N VAL A 7 25.27 -16.86 -5.26
CA VAL A 7 25.11 -15.84 -4.22
C VAL A 7 25.57 -16.38 -2.85
N THR A 8 25.27 -17.64 -2.51
CA THR A 8 25.78 -18.28 -1.30
C THR A 8 27.31 -18.31 -1.26
N ALA A 9 27.96 -18.54 -2.42
CA ALA A 9 29.41 -18.43 -2.50
C ALA A 9 29.88 -16.98 -2.27
N GLY A 10 29.16 -15.98 -2.79
CA GLY A 10 29.43 -14.56 -2.56
C GLY A 10 29.35 -14.15 -1.09
N VAL A 11 28.37 -14.67 -0.34
CA VAL A 11 28.27 -14.45 1.12
C VAL A 11 29.49 -15.05 1.85
N ARG A 12 29.84 -16.28 1.51
CA ARG A 12 31.01 -16.95 2.12
C ARG A 12 32.31 -16.19 1.84
N ASP A 13 32.45 -15.59 0.69
CA ASP A 13 33.60 -14.81 0.27
C ASP A 13 33.60 -13.36 0.78
N GLY A 14 32.52 -12.94 1.50
CA GLY A 14 32.35 -11.59 2.05
C GLY A 14 32.05 -10.51 1.00
N LEU A 15 31.55 -10.92 -0.16
CA LEU A 15 31.15 -10.02 -1.27
C LEU A 15 29.69 -9.60 -1.18
N VAL A 16 28.85 -10.34 -0.43
CA VAL A 16 27.43 -10.10 -0.19
C VAL A 16 27.20 -10.22 1.32
N GLU A 17 26.53 -9.26 1.91
CA GLU A 17 26.16 -9.28 3.34
C GLU A 17 24.95 -10.23 3.56
N GLU A 18 24.74 -10.69 4.80
CA GLU A 18 23.64 -11.64 5.11
C GLU A 18 22.26 -11.04 4.82
N ASP A 19 22.04 -9.78 5.19
CA ASP A 19 20.81 -9.04 4.91
C ASP A 19 20.57 -8.82 3.41
N GLU A 20 21.62 -8.60 2.62
CA GLU A 20 21.54 -8.55 1.16
C GLU A 20 21.14 -9.92 0.58
N TRP A 21 21.65 -11.01 1.17
CA TRP A 21 21.27 -12.36 0.78
C TRP A 21 19.78 -12.62 1.03
N ASP A 22 19.27 -12.27 2.22
CA ASP A 22 17.87 -12.46 2.59
C ASP A 22 16.93 -11.69 1.69
N MET A 23 17.29 -10.45 1.30
CA MET A 23 16.55 -9.69 0.30
C MET A 23 16.51 -10.38 -1.07
N ILE A 24 17.65 -10.92 -1.53
CA ILE A 24 17.74 -11.64 -2.80
C ILE A 24 16.87 -12.91 -2.75
N GLU A 25 16.90 -13.64 -1.65
CA GLU A 25 16.06 -14.82 -1.45
C GLU A 25 14.58 -14.47 -1.44
N GLY A 26 14.19 -13.42 -0.72
CA GLY A 26 12.82 -12.89 -0.73
C GLY A 26 12.35 -12.51 -2.12
N VAL A 27 13.17 -11.84 -2.92
CA VAL A 27 12.84 -11.52 -4.32
C VAL A 27 12.65 -12.79 -5.17
N MET A 28 13.47 -13.81 -4.97
CA MET A 28 13.35 -15.08 -5.70
C MET A 28 12.08 -15.86 -5.33
N GLU A 29 11.56 -15.69 -4.14
CA GLU A 29 10.38 -16.36 -3.63
C GLU A 29 9.06 -15.65 -3.99
N LEU A 30 9.09 -14.37 -4.36
CA LEU A 30 7.89 -13.59 -4.69
C LEU A 30 7.03 -14.21 -5.81
N GLY A 31 7.63 -14.96 -6.71
CA GLY A 31 6.90 -15.69 -7.77
C GLY A 31 6.05 -16.85 -7.25
N ASP A 32 6.35 -17.35 -6.04
CA ASP A 32 5.66 -18.47 -5.40
C ASP A 32 4.64 -17.99 -4.35
N VAL A 33 4.56 -16.69 -4.08
CA VAL A 33 3.62 -16.07 -3.14
C VAL A 33 2.45 -15.47 -3.91
N ASP A 34 1.23 -15.86 -3.54
CA ASP A 34 0.00 -15.32 -4.12
C ASP A 34 -0.42 -14.02 -3.42
N VAL A 35 -1.10 -13.14 -4.14
CA VAL A 35 -1.65 -11.89 -3.60
C VAL A 35 -2.54 -12.11 -2.38
N LYS A 36 -3.32 -13.22 -2.35
CA LYS A 36 -4.18 -13.57 -1.20
C LYS A 36 -3.42 -13.76 0.11
N ASP A 37 -2.13 -14.11 0.05
CA ASP A 37 -1.30 -14.41 1.22
C ASP A 37 -0.77 -13.13 1.87
N VAL A 38 -0.70 -12.03 1.12
CA VAL A 38 -0.18 -10.72 1.57
C VAL A 38 -1.25 -9.63 1.68
N MET A 39 -2.46 -9.85 1.18
CA MET A 39 -3.54 -8.86 1.17
C MET A 39 -4.08 -8.55 2.58
N THR A 40 -4.61 -7.35 2.73
CA THR A 40 -5.52 -7.01 3.82
C THR A 40 -6.89 -7.63 3.53
N SER A 41 -7.44 -8.40 4.45
CA SER A 41 -8.74 -9.06 4.27
C SER A 41 -9.89 -8.05 4.18
N ARG A 42 -10.97 -8.41 3.48
CA ARG A 42 -12.16 -7.56 3.27
C ARG A 42 -12.69 -6.92 4.56
N SER A 43 -12.71 -7.66 5.66
CA SER A 43 -13.22 -7.18 6.95
C SER A 43 -12.37 -6.08 7.61
N GLN A 44 -11.15 -5.91 7.14
CA GLN A 44 -10.18 -4.95 7.67
C GLN A 44 -9.93 -3.77 6.73
N ILE A 45 -10.66 -3.70 5.60
CA ILE A 45 -10.50 -2.62 4.62
C ILE A 45 -11.12 -1.34 5.15
N ASP A 46 -10.31 -0.29 5.27
CA ASP A 46 -10.79 1.07 5.43
C ASP A 46 -11.27 1.61 4.08
N ALA A 47 -12.56 1.93 3.95
CA ALA A 47 -13.15 2.40 2.71
C ALA A 47 -14.23 3.45 2.97
N LEU A 48 -14.54 4.27 1.96
CA LEU A 48 -15.55 5.32 2.01
C LEU A 48 -16.73 4.99 1.10
N GLN A 49 -17.94 5.32 1.55
CA GLN A 49 -19.11 5.34 0.68
C GLN A 49 -19.11 6.62 -0.16
N VAL A 50 -19.52 6.53 -1.42
CA VAL A 50 -19.45 7.66 -2.38
C VAL A 50 -20.26 8.89 -1.96
N ASP A 51 -21.34 8.68 -1.20
CA ASP A 51 -22.22 9.76 -0.70
C ASP A 51 -21.74 10.37 0.64
N THR A 52 -20.53 10.00 1.11
CA THR A 52 -19.95 10.54 2.34
C THR A 52 -19.66 12.02 2.17
N SER A 53 -20.11 12.86 3.13
CA SER A 53 -19.82 14.29 3.12
C SER A 53 -18.33 14.58 3.30
N TRP A 54 -17.84 15.68 2.75
CA TRP A 54 -16.44 16.07 2.86
C TRP A 54 -15.95 16.20 4.30
N ASP A 55 -16.77 16.74 5.21
CA ASP A 55 -16.44 16.80 6.64
C ASP A 55 -16.19 15.41 7.24
N ALA A 56 -17.01 14.44 6.85
CA ALA A 56 -16.84 13.05 7.30
C ALA A 56 -15.63 12.38 6.64
N VAL A 57 -15.36 12.67 5.37
CA VAL A 57 -14.16 12.20 4.66
C VAL A 57 -12.89 12.68 5.36
N LEU A 58 -12.80 13.99 5.68
CA LEU A 58 -11.64 14.56 6.35
C LEU A 58 -11.42 13.95 7.74
N LYS A 59 -12.49 13.78 8.51
CA LYS A 59 -12.43 13.11 9.82
C LYS A 59 -11.95 11.68 9.71
N PHE A 60 -12.45 10.95 8.71
CA PHE A 60 -12.08 9.56 8.48
C PHE A 60 -10.59 9.41 8.11
N PHE A 61 -10.08 10.23 7.18
CA PHE A 61 -8.66 10.24 6.85
C PHE A 61 -7.77 10.50 8.07
N ASN A 62 -8.16 11.46 8.90
CA ASN A 62 -7.41 11.78 10.13
C ASN A 62 -7.43 10.63 11.14
N GLN A 63 -8.53 9.87 11.19
CA GLN A 63 -8.68 8.73 12.09
C GLN A 63 -7.89 7.51 11.64
N VAL A 64 -7.95 7.15 10.34
CA VAL A 64 -7.34 5.91 9.82
C VAL A 64 -5.89 6.08 9.38
N ARG A 65 -5.41 7.32 9.23
CA ARG A 65 -4.04 7.67 8.82
C ARG A 65 -3.59 6.99 7.53
N ARG A 66 -4.51 6.80 6.59
CA ARG A 66 -4.23 6.27 5.25
C ARG A 66 -3.98 7.39 4.26
N THR A 67 -3.19 7.14 3.23
CA THR A 67 -2.93 8.09 2.14
C THR A 67 -3.87 7.89 0.95
N ARG A 68 -4.49 6.72 0.86
CA ARG A 68 -5.41 6.30 -0.20
C ARG A 68 -6.53 5.47 0.40
N LEU A 69 -7.75 5.72 -0.06
CA LEU A 69 -8.93 4.98 0.40
C LEU A 69 -9.77 4.54 -0.79
N PRO A 70 -10.16 3.26 -0.86
CA PRO A 70 -11.18 2.81 -1.79
C PRO A 70 -12.50 3.53 -1.54
N VAL A 71 -13.20 3.87 -2.61
CA VAL A 71 -14.54 4.45 -2.55
C VAL A 71 -15.52 3.53 -3.25
N TYR A 72 -16.59 3.17 -2.57
CA TYR A 72 -17.58 2.24 -3.05
C TYR A 72 -18.99 2.85 -3.11
N GLU A 73 -19.83 2.26 -3.97
CA GLU A 73 -21.26 2.52 -4.06
C GLU A 73 -22.03 1.30 -3.58
N LYS A 74 -22.93 1.45 -2.64
CA LYS A 74 -23.73 0.40 -2.00
C LYS A 74 -22.93 -0.55 -1.09
N ASN A 75 -21.94 -1.26 -1.61
CA ASN A 75 -21.08 -2.19 -0.86
C ASN A 75 -19.69 -2.31 -1.50
N LEU A 76 -18.77 -3.02 -0.82
CA LEU A 76 -17.38 -3.18 -1.27
C LEU A 76 -17.23 -4.00 -2.57
N ASP A 77 -18.25 -4.71 -3.05
CA ASP A 77 -18.17 -5.37 -4.35
C ASP A 77 -18.33 -4.38 -5.51
N ASN A 78 -18.78 -3.17 -5.22
CA ASN A 78 -18.90 -2.08 -6.17
C ASN A 78 -17.99 -0.90 -5.81
N VAL A 79 -16.68 -1.13 -5.79
CA VAL A 79 -15.67 -0.08 -5.66
C VAL A 79 -15.58 0.67 -6.98
N ILE A 80 -15.78 1.98 -6.94
CA ILE A 80 -15.83 2.86 -8.11
C ILE A 80 -14.55 3.66 -8.35
N GLY A 81 -13.64 3.67 -7.38
CA GLY A 81 -12.36 4.35 -7.51
C GLY A 81 -11.60 4.47 -6.20
N THR A 82 -10.52 5.22 -6.23
CA THR A 82 -9.65 5.51 -5.09
C THR A 82 -9.56 7.00 -4.85
N LEU A 83 -9.76 7.42 -3.61
CA LEU A 83 -9.50 8.78 -3.17
C LEU A 83 -8.07 8.89 -2.63
N TYR A 84 -7.30 9.83 -3.15
CA TYR A 84 -5.96 10.16 -2.67
C TYR A 84 -5.99 11.38 -1.77
N VAL A 85 -5.43 11.31 -0.58
CA VAL A 85 -5.38 12.44 0.35
C VAL A 85 -4.67 13.66 -0.25
N LYS A 86 -3.63 13.43 -1.06
CA LYS A 86 -2.91 14.52 -1.73
C LYS A 86 -3.77 15.28 -2.74
N ASP A 87 -4.68 14.61 -3.45
CA ASP A 87 -5.60 15.26 -4.39
C ASP A 87 -6.62 16.09 -3.61
N LEU A 88 -7.12 15.58 -2.49
CA LEU A 88 -8.01 16.32 -1.61
C LEU A 88 -7.33 17.59 -1.07
N LEU A 89 -6.07 17.53 -0.66
CA LEU A 89 -5.33 18.70 -0.20
C LEU A 89 -5.17 19.74 -1.31
N THR A 90 -4.96 19.30 -2.54
CA THR A 90 -4.87 20.20 -3.71
C THR A 90 -6.21 20.89 -3.94
N PHE A 91 -7.34 20.17 -3.93
CA PHE A 91 -8.66 20.76 -4.09
C PHE A 91 -8.99 21.78 -2.98
N LEU A 92 -8.68 21.44 -1.72
CA LEU A 92 -8.88 22.35 -0.60
C LEU A 92 -8.04 23.64 -0.73
N ALA A 93 -6.82 23.55 -1.24
CA ALA A 93 -5.96 24.69 -1.46
C ALA A 93 -6.46 25.60 -2.60
N ASP A 94 -6.99 25.00 -3.67
CA ASP A 94 -7.40 25.75 -4.88
C ASP A 94 -8.80 26.38 -4.75
N THR A 95 -9.76 25.68 -4.12
CA THR A 95 -11.18 26.09 -4.10
C THR A 95 -11.71 26.47 -2.72
N GLY A 96 -10.99 26.09 -1.67
CA GLY A 96 -11.49 26.21 -0.30
C GLY A 96 -12.63 25.21 0.01
N GLU A 97 -13.07 25.16 1.26
CA GLU A 97 -14.06 24.16 1.73
C GLU A 97 -15.45 24.29 1.09
N LYS A 98 -15.78 25.45 0.51
CA LYS A 98 -17.15 25.75 0.04
C LYS A 98 -17.48 25.24 -1.35
N ASP A 99 -16.46 25.03 -2.19
CA ASP A 99 -16.61 24.68 -3.61
C ASP A 99 -15.95 23.33 -3.96
N LEU A 100 -15.88 22.40 -3.01
CA LEU A 100 -15.36 21.07 -3.27
C LEU A 100 -16.27 20.33 -4.26
N PRO A 101 -15.68 19.64 -5.27
CA PRO A 101 -16.45 18.83 -6.21
C PRO A 101 -17.13 17.65 -5.50
N GLU A 102 -18.02 16.95 -6.19
CA GLU A 102 -18.55 15.69 -5.66
C GLU A 102 -17.43 14.65 -5.50
N LEU A 103 -17.54 13.81 -4.47
CA LEU A 103 -16.52 12.79 -4.20
C LEU A 103 -16.25 11.89 -5.42
N ARG A 104 -17.30 11.55 -6.16
CA ARG A 104 -17.22 10.75 -7.40
C ARG A 104 -16.32 11.37 -8.47
N ASP A 105 -16.28 12.68 -8.59
CA ASP A 105 -15.57 13.39 -9.65
C ASP A 105 -14.05 13.50 -9.40
N VAL A 106 -13.60 13.24 -8.18
CA VAL A 106 -12.20 13.36 -7.77
C VAL A 106 -11.48 12.00 -7.62
N LEU A 107 -12.18 10.91 -7.92
CA LEU A 107 -11.62 9.58 -7.77
C LEU A 107 -10.65 9.25 -8.91
N ARG A 108 -9.58 8.55 -8.56
CA ARG A 108 -8.72 7.87 -9.54
C ARG A 108 -9.26 6.46 -9.81
N PRO A 109 -8.99 5.88 -10.99
CA PRO A 109 -9.37 4.50 -11.29
C PRO A 109 -8.84 3.52 -10.25
N MET A 110 -9.63 2.49 -9.92
CA MET A 110 -9.23 1.38 -9.08
C MET A 110 -8.81 0.19 -9.93
N GLU A 111 -7.68 -0.40 -9.59
CA GLU A 111 -7.20 -1.67 -10.16
C GLU A 111 -7.85 -2.85 -9.42
N PHE A 112 -8.14 -3.92 -10.17
CA PHE A 112 -8.65 -5.19 -9.63
C PHE A 112 -7.72 -6.32 -10.04
N VAL A 113 -7.34 -7.16 -9.09
CA VAL A 113 -6.43 -8.27 -9.33
C VAL A 113 -7.01 -9.58 -8.79
N PRO A 114 -6.79 -10.71 -9.46
CA PRO A 114 -7.23 -12.00 -8.93
C PRO A 114 -6.38 -12.40 -7.73
N SER A 115 -7.00 -13.09 -6.77
CA SER A 115 -6.34 -13.57 -5.55
C SER A 115 -5.15 -14.49 -5.77
N THR A 116 -5.14 -15.17 -6.92
CA THR A 116 -4.10 -16.12 -7.33
C THR A 116 -2.95 -15.48 -8.13
N LYS A 117 -2.96 -14.17 -8.29
CA LYS A 117 -1.87 -13.47 -8.97
C LYS A 117 -0.60 -13.56 -8.13
N ALA A 118 0.53 -13.87 -8.77
CA ALA A 118 1.82 -13.87 -8.08
C ALA A 118 2.24 -12.44 -7.70
N VAL A 119 2.87 -12.29 -6.53
CA VAL A 119 3.26 -10.98 -5.99
C VAL A 119 4.29 -10.28 -6.86
N ASP A 120 5.21 -11.02 -7.51
CA ASP A 120 6.17 -10.43 -8.43
C ASP A 120 5.50 -9.82 -9.68
N ASP A 121 4.45 -10.48 -10.21
CA ASP A 121 3.64 -9.94 -11.32
C ASP A 121 2.83 -8.72 -10.88
N LEU A 122 2.30 -8.72 -9.66
CA LEU A 122 1.62 -7.56 -9.08
C LEU A 122 2.55 -6.35 -9.01
N LEU A 123 3.78 -6.53 -8.53
CA LEU A 123 4.77 -5.44 -8.47
C LEU A 123 5.09 -4.87 -9.84
N ARG A 124 5.24 -5.73 -10.86
CA ARG A 124 5.46 -5.28 -12.24
C ARG A 124 4.28 -4.48 -12.78
N ASP A 125 3.05 -4.89 -12.47
CA ASP A 125 1.85 -4.16 -12.89
C ASP A 125 1.77 -2.80 -12.20
N PHE A 126 2.01 -2.73 -10.90
CA PHE A 126 2.06 -1.47 -10.16
C PHE A 126 3.10 -0.49 -10.71
N GLN A 127 4.27 -0.98 -11.12
CA GLN A 127 5.29 -0.16 -11.76
C GLN A 127 4.85 0.38 -13.12
N LYS A 128 4.15 -0.42 -13.93
CA LYS A 128 3.66 -0.03 -15.26
C LYS A 128 2.53 1.00 -15.18
N THR A 129 1.60 0.79 -14.26
CA THR A 129 0.40 1.63 -14.12
C THR A 129 0.62 2.83 -13.21
N HIS A 130 1.76 2.90 -12.53
CA HIS A 130 2.05 3.89 -11.48
C HIS A 130 0.98 3.91 -10.38
N THR A 131 0.39 2.76 -10.11
CA THR A 131 -0.55 2.55 -9.01
C THR A 131 0.13 1.87 -7.83
N HIS A 132 -0.46 1.99 -6.65
CA HIS A 132 0.10 1.44 -5.41
C HIS A 132 -0.91 0.62 -4.63
N LEU A 133 -2.11 0.43 -5.18
CA LEU A 133 -3.23 -0.18 -4.49
C LEU A 133 -4.12 -0.89 -5.51
N ALA A 134 -4.59 -2.10 -5.16
CA ALA A 134 -5.56 -2.85 -5.93
C ALA A 134 -6.56 -3.57 -5.03
N MET A 135 -7.79 -3.70 -5.49
CA MET A 135 -8.77 -4.60 -4.88
C MET A 135 -8.50 -6.02 -5.33
N VAL A 136 -8.58 -6.96 -4.40
CA VAL A 136 -8.40 -8.38 -4.66
C VAL A 136 -9.76 -9.05 -4.81
N ILE A 137 -9.95 -9.77 -5.90
CA ILE A 137 -11.20 -10.44 -6.24
C ILE A 137 -11.02 -11.96 -6.36
N ASP A 138 -12.09 -12.68 -6.06
CA ASP A 138 -12.20 -14.11 -6.27
C ASP A 138 -12.74 -14.47 -7.68
N GLU A 139 -12.99 -15.75 -7.93
CA GLU A 139 -13.49 -16.28 -9.20
C GLU A 139 -14.90 -15.77 -9.56
N TYR A 140 -15.63 -15.25 -8.59
CA TYR A 140 -16.99 -14.70 -8.74
C TYR A 140 -17.02 -13.17 -8.85
N ASN A 141 -15.85 -12.55 -9.00
CA ASN A 141 -15.68 -11.09 -8.94
C ASN A 141 -16.11 -10.45 -7.61
N THR A 142 -16.11 -11.22 -6.54
CA THR A 142 -16.36 -10.71 -5.19
C THR A 142 -15.05 -10.14 -4.62
N VAL A 143 -15.11 -8.96 -4.03
CA VAL A 143 -13.96 -8.37 -3.33
C VAL A 143 -13.69 -9.16 -2.05
N ILE A 144 -12.51 -9.74 -1.95
CA ILE A 144 -12.06 -10.51 -0.79
C ILE A 144 -10.96 -9.80 0.02
N GLY A 145 -10.32 -8.81 -0.56
CA GLY A 145 -9.24 -8.08 0.10
C GLY A 145 -8.78 -6.86 -0.68
N LEU A 146 -7.73 -6.27 -0.17
CA LEU A 146 -7.03 -5.13 -0.74
C LEU A 146 -5.52 -5.38 -0.60
N VAL A 147 -4.75 -5.08 -1.62
CA VAL A 147 -3.30 -5.22 -1.60
C VAL A 147 -2.63 -3.91 -2.00
N THR A 148 -1.55 -3.58 -1.33
CA THR A 148 -0.74 -2.39 -1.61
C THR A 148 0.64 -2.77 -2.10
N MET A 149 1.35 -1.81 -2.71
CA MET A 149 2.76 -1.98 -3.07
C MET A 149 3.61 -2.22 -1.81
N GLU A 150 3.29 -1.55 -0.71
CA GLU A 150 3.94 -1.70 0.58
C GLU A 150 3.81 -3.14 1.11
N ASP A 151 2.63 -3.77 1.02
CA ASP A 151 2.41 -5.17 1.40
C ASP A 151 3.31 -6.12 0.60
N ALA A 152 3.44 -5.89 -0.70
CA ALA A 152 4.28 -6.70 -1.58
C ALA A 152 5.79 -6.52 -1.29
N ILE A 153 6.23 -5.31 -0.96
CA ILE A 153 7.62 -5.01 -0.59
C ILE A 153 7.97 -5.60 0.77
N GLU A 154 7.02 -5.62 1.71
CA GLU A 154 7.21 -6.21 3.04
C GLU A 154 7.59 -7.69 2.96
N GLU A 155 7.10 -8.44 1.97
CA GLU A 155 7.52 -9.82 1.73
C GLU A 155 9.02 -9.96 1.39
N ILE A 156 9.64 -8.92 0.82
CA ILE A 156 11.08 -8.90 0.52
C ILE A 156 11.89 -8.51 1.75
N VAL A 157 11.40 -7.56 2.55
CA VAL A 157 12.13 -6.87 3.62
C VAL A 157 11.73 -7.39 5.01
N GLY A 158 10.55 -8.02 5.16
CA GLY A 158 9.96 -8.39 6.45
C GLY A 158 10.81 -9.34 7.30
N GLU A 159 11.49 -10.30 6.67
CA GLU A 159 12.38 -11.25 7.39
C GLU A 159 13.63 -10.57 7.98
N ILE A 160 14.06 -9.42 7.41
CA ILE A 160 15.22 -8.67 7.88
C ILE A 160 14.90 -7.86 9.14
N ILE A 161 13.66 -7.41 9.28
CA ILE A 161 13.21 -6.62 10.43
C ILE A 161 13.00 -7.50 11.66
N ASP A 162 12.64 -8.78 11.49
CA ASP A 162 12.37 -9.73 12.58
C ASP A 162 13.64 -10.25 13.27
N GLU A 163 14.79 -10.25 12.61
CA GLU A 163 16.05 -10.70 13.21
C GLU A 163 16.75 -9.62 14.06
N ASP A 164 16.42 -8.33 13.86
CA ASP A 164 17.02 -7.19 14.56
C ASP A 164 16.09 -6.53 15.60
N ASP A 165 15.03 -7.22 16.09
CA ASP A 165 14.02 -6.69 16.99
C ASP A 165 14.50 -6.49 18.45
N ASP A 166 15.71 -5.94 18.62
CA ASP A 166 16.17 -5.42 19.91
C ASP A 166 16.17 -3.88 20.00
N GLU A 167 15.77 -3.11 18.94
CA GLU A 167 15.50 -1.67 19.08
C GLU A 167 14.46 -1.10 18.09
N PRO A 168 13.17 -1.08 18.42
CA PRO A 168 12.19 -0.36 17.61
C PRO A 168 11.99 1.05 18.14
N GLN A 169 12.73 2.05 17.75
CA GLN A 169 12.28 3.43 18.05
C GLN A 169 12.84 4.58 17.21
N GLU A 170 13.77 4.43 16.31
CA GLU A 170 14.35 5.63 15.66
C GLU A 170 13.83 5.99 14.26
N ILE A 171 13.15 5.10 13.55
CA ILE A 171 12.69 5.39 12.16
C ILE A 171 11.42 6.25 12.12
N PHE A 172 10.63 6.31 13.21
CA PHE A 172 9.40 7.10 13.29
C PHE A 172 9.55 8.51 13.88
N ARG A 173 10.75 8.96 14.25
CA ARG A 173 10.98 10.27 14.86
C ARG A 173 11.34 11.41 13.90
N ILE A 174 11.42 11.17 12.60
CA ILE A 174 11.79 12.24 11.63
C ILE A 174 10.59 13.09 11.21
N THR A 175 9.35 12.69 11.54
CA THR A 175 8.13 13.43 11.16
C THR A 175 7.54 14.31 12.28
N ASP A 176 8.04 14.25 13.51
CA ASP A 176 7.44 15.00 14.63
C ASP A 176 8.21 16.28 15.06
N SER A 177 9.23 16.70 14.32
CA SER A 177 9.94 17.93 14.62
C SER A 177 9.80 18.99 13.53
N VAL A 178 8.56 19.38 13.23
CA VAL A 178 8.29 20.72 12.72
C VAL A 178 7.62 21.51 13.85
N GLU A 179 8.43 22.02 14.77
CA GLU A 179 8.03 23.13 15.62
C GLU A 179 7.77 24.35 14.73
N ILE A 180 6.50 24.70 14.59
CA ILE A 180 6.12 26.02 14.06
C ILE A 180 6.53 27.04 15.11
N GLY A 181 7.68 27.69 14.88
CA GLY A 181 8.11 28.82 15.67
C GLY A 181 7.06 29.91 15.65
N ARG A 182 6.47 30.19 16.83
CA ARG A 182 5.68 31.41 17.04
C ARG A 182 6.63 32.60 16.90
N ALA A 183 6.48 33.36 15.83
CA ALA A 183 7.00 34.71 15.79
C ALA A 183 6.13 35.63 16.63
N HIS A 184 6.78 36.40 17.52
CA HIS A 184 6.18 37.55 18.23
C HIS A 184 5.91 38.71 17.27
#